data_9bdf07c9720566d2956b4f49c496095a
#
_entry.id   9bdf07c9720566d2956b4f49c496095a
#
_cell.length_a   1.000
_cell.length_b   1.000
_cell.length_c   1.000
_cell.angle_alpha   90.00
_cell.angle_beta   90.00
_cell.angle_gamma   90.00
#
_symmetry.space_group_name_H-M   'P 1'
#
loop_
_entity.id
_entity.type
_entity.pdbx_description
1 polymer ?
#
loop_
_entity_poly.entity_id
_entity_poly.type
_entity_poly.pdbx_seq_one_letter_code
_entity_poly.pdbx_strand_id
1 'polypeptide(L)'
;MITFLKRIFGFGPQLNYTQLVKEGALIVDVRSTSEYAGGHIKGSINIPLTSLNQNLSKLKNKEAVIITCCASGMRSASAKSMLKANGYTSVHNGGGWINLKRKI
;
A
#
# COMPACT_ATOMS: atom_id res chain seq x y z
N MET A 1 -0.25 -1.50 23.04
CA MET A 1 -0.50 -2.91 23.31
C MET A 1 -1.91 -3.35 22.97
N ILE A 2 -2.88 -2.68 23.54
CA ILE A 2 -4.27 -3.05 23.25
C ILE A 2 -4.56 -2.92 21.76
N THR A 3 -4.07 -1.86 21.14
CA THR A 3 -4.26 -1.68 19.71
C THR A 3 -3.60 -2.80 18.93
N PHE A 4 -2.43 -3.22 19.36
CA PHE A 4 -1.73 -4.30 18.73
C PHE A 4 -2.51 -5.61 18.84
N LEU A 5 -3.07 -5.90 20.02
CA LEU A 5 -3.89 -7.06 20.20
C LEU A 5 -5.13 -7.07 19.31
N LYS A 6 -5.75 -5.93 19.15
CA LYS A 6 -6.88 -5.81 18.24
C LYS A 6 -6.50 -6.18 16.82
N ARG A 7 -5.32 -5.77 16.40
CA ARG A 7 -4.85 -6.12 15.07
C ARG A 7 -4.59 -7.61 14.93
N ILE A 8 -4.00 -8.19 15.96
CA ILE A 8 -3.68 -9.61 15.94
C ILE A 8 -4.92 -10.45 15.81
N PHE A 9 -5.93 -10.13 16.58
CA PHE A 9 -7.16 -10.90 16.51
C PHE A 9 -7.95 -10.65 15.25
N GLY A 10 -7.72 -9.54 14.59
CA GLY A 10 -8.37 -9.25 13.32
C GLY A 10 -9.86 -9.16 13.42
N PHE A 11 -10.38 -8.98 14.62
CA PHE A 11 -11.79 -8.96 14.78
C PHE A 11 -12.36 -7.69 14.30
N GLY A 12 -13.30 -7.80 13.52
CA GLY A 12 -14.12 -6.73 13.24
C GLY A 12 -13.42 -5.53 12.74
N PRO A 13 -12.71 -4.78 13.52
CA PRO A 13 -12.37 -3.49 12.99
C PRO A 13 -11.57 -3.65 11.75
N GLN A 14 -12.05 -3.04 10.70
CA GLN A 14 -11.35 -2.92 9.47
C GLN A 14 -10.18 -1.99 9.68
N LEU A 15 -9.16 -2.14 8.84
CA LEU A 15 -8.05 -1.22 8.86
C LEU A 15 -8.57 0.18 8.60
N ASN A 16 -8.11 1.12 9.42
CA ASN A 16 -8.45 2.52 9.22
C ASN A 16 -7.37 3.17 8.39
N TYR A 17 -7.58 3.20 7.08
CA TYR A 17 -6.59 3.75 6.16
C TYR A 17 -6.33 5.23 6.40
N THR A 18 -7.37 5.97 6.78
CA THR A 18 -7.19 7.39 7.12
C THR A 18 -6.17 7.56 8.23
N GLN A 19 -6.30 6.74 9.27
CA GLN A 19 -5.39 6.81 10.40
C GLN A 19 -3.97 6.39 10.00
N LEU A 20 -3.84 5.32 9.22
CA LEU A 20 -2.53 4.87 8.77
C LEU A 20 -1.81 5.94 7.97
N VAL A 21 -2.53 6.60 7.07
CA VAL A 21 -1.94 7.67 6.26
C VAL A 21 -1.53 8.85 7.12
N LYS A 22 -2.35 9.22 8.10
CA LYS A 22 -2.00 10.30 9.04
C LYS A 22 -0.74 9.97 9.82
N GLU A 23 -0.52 8.70 10.10
CA GLU A 23 0.64 8.25 10.86
C GLU A 23 1.86 8.03 9.98
N GLY A 24 1.78 8.37 8.71
CA GLY A 24 2.93 8.33 7.82
C GLY A 24 3.02 7.13 6.88
N ALA A 25 1.94 6.35 6.75
CA ALA A 25 1.95 5.24 5.81
C ALA A 25 2.21 5.74 4.38
N LEU A 26 2.97 4.95 3.64
CA LEU A 26 3.26 5.24 2.24
C LEU A 26 2.23 4.55 1.37
N ILE A 27 1.66 5.28 0.42
CA ILE A 27 0.78 4.69 -0.58
C ILE A 27 1.61 4.45 -1.83
N VAL A 28 1.69 3.19 -2.24
CA VAL A 28 2.46 2.80 -3.42
C VAL A 28 1.49 2.34 -4.49
N ASP A 29 1.40 3.12 -5.56
CA ASP A 29 0.53 2.82 -6.69
C ASP A 29 1.34 2.02 -7.69
N VAL A 30 0.91 0.78 -7.93
CA VAL A 30 1.67 -0.14 -8.78
C VAL A 30 1.09 -0.26 -10.18
N ARG A 31 0.28 0.72 -10.58
CA ARG A 31 -0.20 0.82 -11.95
C ARG A 31 0.92 1.30 -12.88
N SER A 32 0.66 1.27 -14.16
CA SER A 32 1.60 1.81 -15.13
C SER A 32 1.77 3.32 -14.93
N THR A 33 2.86 3.86 -15.45
CA THR A 33 3.11 5.31 -15.35
C THR A 33 2.04 6.12 -16.08
N SER A 34 1.51 5.62 -17.18
CA SER A 34 0.47 6.34 -17.92
C SER A 34 -0.85 6.33 -17.16
N GLU A 35 -1.20 5.22 -16.52
CA GLU A 35 -2.40 5.20 -15.67
C GLU A 35 -2.27 6.20 -14.53
N TYR A 36 -1.11 6.21 -13.90
CA TYR A 36 -0.83 7.10 -12.78
C TYR A 36 -0.92 8.57 -13.20
N ALA A 37 -0.37 8.89 -14.35
CA ALA A 37 -0.40 10.27 -14.87
C ALA A 37 -1.83 10.75 -15.13
N GLY A 38 -2.74 9.83 -15.45
CA GLY A 38 -4.14 10.17 -15.69
C GLY A 38 -4.96 10.44 -14.44
N GLY A 39 -4.39 10.19 -13.26
CA GLY A 39 -5.06 10.42 -11.98
C GLY A 39 -4.51 9.46 -10.95
N HIS A 40 -4.27 9.96 -9.75
CA HIS A 40 -3.73 9.15 -8.65
C HIS A 40 -4.00 9.81 -7.31
N ILE A 41 -3.71 9.11 -6.24
CA ILE A 41 -3.86 9.65 -4.90
C ILE A 41 -2.71 10.62 -4.63
N LYS A 42 -3.05 11.82 -4.19
CA LYS A 42 -2.05 12.82 -3.84
C LYS A 42 -1.12 12.27 -2.76
N GLY A 43 0.17 12.42 -2.98
CA GLY A 43 1.17 11.93 -2.04
C GLY A 43 1.58 10.48 -2.26
N SER A 44 0.94 9.78 -3.18
CA SER A 44 1.32 8.40 -3.49
C SER A 44 2.60 8.37 -4.32
N ILE A 45 3.25 7.21 -4.29
CA ILE A 45 4.46 6.95 -5.07
C ILE A 45 4.11 5.95 -6.14
N ASN A 46 4.49 6.21 -7.38
CA ASN A 46 4.24 5.27 -8.47
C ASN A 46 5.44 4.37 -8.68
N ILE A 47 5.25 3.09 -8.46
CA ILE A 47 6.25 2.07 -8.81
C ILE A 47 5.49 0.95 -9.50
N PRO A 48 5.50 0.92 -10.84
CA PRO A 48 4.76 -0.12 -11.55
C PRO A 48 5.16 -1.52 -11.12
N LEU A 49 4.18 -2.42 -11.06
CA LEU A 49 4.41 -3.78 -10.59
C LEU A 49 5.54 -4.46 -11.34
N THR A 50 5.61 -4.25 -12.65
CA THR A 50 6.62 -4.91 -13.51
C THR A 50 8.04 -4.49 -13.18
N SER A 51 8.21 -3.36 -12.52
CA SER A 51 9.56 -2.87 -12.16
C SER A 51 9.74 -2.75 -10.65
N LEU A 52 8.83 -3.32 -9.87
CA LEU A 52 8.88 -3.15 -8.42
C LEU A 52 10.18 -3.68 -7.84
N ASN A 53 10.60 -4.88 -8.23
CA ASN A 53 11.82 -5.47 -7.69
C ASN A 53 13.07 -4.67 -7.99
N GLN A 54 13.10 -3.94 -9.11
CA GLN A 54 14.24 -3.12 -9.47
C GLN A 54 14.23 -1.75 -8.80
N ASN A 55 13.15 -1.42 -8.11
CA ASN A 55 12.97 -0.08 -7.54
C ASN A 55 12.73 -0.08 -6.04
N LEU A 56 13.14 -1.14 -5.35
CA LEU A 56 12.97 -1.23 -3.90
C LEU A 56 13.76 -0.15 -3.16
N SER A 57 14.79 0.42 -3.80
CA SER A 57 15.54 1.53 -3.20
C SER A 57 14.67 2.75 -2.94
N LYS A 58 13.53 2.86 -3.61
CA LYS A 58 12.58 3.94 -3.34
C LYS A 58 11.79 3.72 -2.06
N LEU A 59 11.85 2.52 -1.50
CA LEU A 59 11.14 2.14 -0.29
C LEU A 59 12.18 1.64 0.72
N LYS A 60 12.98 2.55 1.24
CA LYS A 60 14.17 2.19 2.02
C LYS A 60 13.87 1.58 3.37
N ASN A 61 12.78 2.00 4.01
CA ASN A 61 12.44 1.53 5.34
C ASN A 61 11.50 0.33 5.25
N LYS A 62 12.04 -0.86 5.48
CA LYS A 62 11.25 -2.08 5.38
C LYS A 62 10.24 -2.25 6.51
N GLU A 63 10.33 -1.42 7.54
CA GLU A 63 9.36 -1.43 8.63
C GLU A 63 8.27 -0.38 8.45
N ALA A 64 8.37 0.45 7.44
CA ALA A 64 7.34 1.44 7.17
C ALA A 64 6.02 0.75 6.81
N VAL A 65 4.93 1.38 7.18
CA VAL A 65 3.61 0.91 6.76
C VAL A 65 3.41 1.29 5.31
N ILE A 66 3.12 0.31 4.48
CA ILE A 66 2.91 0.50 3.05
C ILE A 66 1.52 0.03 2.69
N ILE A 67 0.82 0.85 1.92
CA ILE A 67 -0.49 0.52 1.38
C ILE A 67 -0.35 0.50 -0.13
N THR A 68 -0.46 -0.69 -0.74
CA THR A 68 -0.39 -0.80 -2.20
C THR A 68 -1.76 -0.55 -2.80
N CYS A 69 -1.81 -0.01 -4.00
CA CYS A 69 -3.05 0.15 -4.74
C CYS A 69 -2.80 0.01 -6.24
N CYS A 70 -3.86 -0.29 -6.96
CA CYS A 70 -3.84 -0.39 -8.42
C CYS A 70 -5.23 -0.04 -8.94
N ALA A 71 -5.60 -0.51 -10.13
CA ALA A 71 -6.92 -0.20 -10.68
C ALA A 71 -8.03 -0.94 -9.93
N SER A 72 -7.85 -2.24 -9.65
CA SER A 72 -8.91 -3.07 -9.06
C SER A 72 -8.46 -3.93 -7.87
N GLY A 73 -7.18 -3.94 -7.56
CA GLY A 73 -6.68 -4.69 -6.40
C GLY A 73 -5.84 -5.92 -6.72
N MET A 74 -5.82 -6.39 -7.96
CA MET A 74 -5.06 -7.60 -8.30
C MET A 74 -3.57 -7.35 -8.36
N ARG A 75 -3.16 -6.31 -9.06
CA ARG A 75 -1.73 -5.96 -9.12
C ARG A 75 -1.22 -5.55 -7.75
N SER A 76 -2.03 -4.85 -6.98
CA SER A 76 -1.61 -4.42 -5.63
C SER A 76 -1.52 -5.60 -4.67
N ALA A 77 -2.31 -6.65 -4.85
CA ALA A 77 -2.16 -7.89 -4.08
C ALA A 77 -0.83 -8.57 -4.39
N SER A 78 -0.48 -8.64 -5.68
CA SER A 78 0.82 -9.19 -6.08
C SER A 78 1.97 -8.36 -5.53
N ALA A 79 1.84 -7.04 -5.57
CA ALA A 79 2.85 -6.14 -5.02
C ALA A 79 3.04 -6.37 -3.53
N LYS A 80 1.95 -6.55 -2.79
CA LYS A 80 2.03 -6.86 -1.37
C LYS A 80 2.84 -8.13 -1.13
N SER A 81 2.56 -9.19 -1.90
CA SER A 81 3.29 -10.44 -1.76
C SER A 81 4.78 -10.27 -2.08
N MET A 82 5.09 -9.52 -3.13
CA MET A 82 6.48 -9.28 -3.51
C MET A 82 7.23 -8.49 -2.44
N LEU A 83 6.59 -7.46 -1.89
CA LEU A 83 7.22 -6.67 -0.85
C LEU A 83 7.46 -7.51 0.41
N LYS A 84 6.48 -8.31 0.81
CA LYS A 84 6.66 -9.18 1.97
C LYS A 84 7.79 -10.18 1.75
N ALA A 85 7.90 -10.73 0.56
CA ALA A 85 8.99 -11.64 0.22
C ALA A 85 10.35 -10.96 0.30
N ASN A 86 10.39 -9.65 0.17
CA ASN A 86 11.63 -8.87 0.26
C ASN A 86 11.85 -8.26 1.63
N GLY A 87 11.12 -8.72 2.65
CA GLY A 87 11.37 -8.34 4.03
C GLY A 87 10.57 -7.16 4.55
N TYR A 88 9.62 -6.65 3.77
CA TYR A 88 8.74 -5.59 4.23
C TYR A 88 7.72 -6.17 5.20
N THR A 89 7.59 -5.58 6.38
CA THR A 89 6.85 -6.20 7.48
C THR A 89 5.43 -5.68 7.65
N SER A 90 5.11 -4.52 7.08
CA SER A 90 3.80 -3.90 7.27
C SER A 90 3.22 -3.45 5.95
N VAL A 91 2.75 -4.41 5.15
CA VAL A 91 2.21 -4.11 3.82
C VAL A 91 0.74 -4.50 3.78
N HIS A 92 -0.09 -3.60 3.31
CA HIS A 92 -1.53 -3.81 3.17
C HIS A 92 -1.94 -3.58 1.72
N ASN A 93 -2.85 -4.42 1.22
CA ASN A 93 -3.42 -4.20 -0.09
C ASN A 93 -4.59 -3.25 0.03
N GLY A 94 -4.43 -2.04 -0.46
CA GLY A 94 -5.48 -1.02 -0.43
C GLY A 94 -6.55 -1.20 -1.49
N GLY A 95 -6.33 -2.08 -2.46
CA GLY A 95 -7.30 -2.33 -3.52
C GLY A 95 -7.24 -1.31 -4.64
N GLY A 96 -8.41 -1.01 -5.21
CA GLY A 96 -8.50 -0.01 -6.25
C GLY A 96 -8.22 1.39 -5.70
N TRP A 97 -7.45 2.16 -6.44
CA TRP A 97 -7.00 3.45 -5.93
C TRP A 97 -8.16 4.44 -5.73
N ILE A 98 -9.22 4.34 -6.52
CA ILE A 98 -10.36 5.25 -6.35
C ILE A 98 -11.09 4.95 -5.04
N ASN A 99 -11.30 3.67 -4.75
CA ASN A 99 -11.93 3.29 -3.48
C ASN A 99 -11.06 3.67 -2.29
N LEU A 100 -9.75 3.44 -2.41
CA LEU A 100 -8.82 3.84 -1.35
C LEU A 100 -8.84 5.35 -1.14
N LYS A 101 -8.84 6.11 -2.22
CA LYS A 101 -8.89 7.57 -2.15
C LYS A 101 -10.11 8.05 -1.35
N ARG A 102 -11.24 7.36 -1.52
CA ARG A 102 -12.46 7.74 -0.80
C ARG A 102 -12.37 7.47 0.70
N LYS A 103 -11.47 6.61 1.11
CA LYS A 103 -11.32 6.22 2.52
C LYS A 103 -10.29 7.05 3.29
N ILE A 104 -9.59 7.91 2.59
CA ILE A 104 -8.48 8.64 3.24
C ILE A 104 -8.63 10.16 3.09
#